data_63b464d8b5e84bd6c444f6b5e85012bb
#
_entry.id   63b464d8b5e84bd6c444f6b5e85012bb
#
_cell.length_a   1.000
_cell.length_b   1.000
_cell.length_c   1.000
_cell.angle_alpha   90.00
_cell.angle_beta   90.00
_cell.angle_gamma   90.00
#
_symmetry.space_group_name_H-M   'P 1'
#
loop_
_entity.id
_entity.type
_entity.pdbx_description
1 polymer ?
#
loop_
_entity_poly.entity_id
_entity_poly.type
_entity_poly.pdbx_seq_one_letter_code
_entity_poly.pdbx_strand_id
1 'polypeptide(L)'
;CIIFDESTAMLDPRGRLDVMAEMQSLHERGITVLFITHFMEEVLRAQRVLVLNQGSLVFDGTPKALFGDLPLLKRCGLEQPISIQLVTEMRRASPQLAGIPNDFEQLLREIPAYHGSTQLQGVEGSRPQGEVLIHIDHLNHVYMPGTPLEHQALFDINFDIHKGEAHGLVGATGSGKSTLLQHLNGLYRPQTGEVRVGPFSYSDPKLDIKAVRRYAGLVFQNPEIYFFEQYVGDEISYGPRMLYGREGLRERVRQAMEMVGLDFEKFKDRVTYTLSGGEKRKVALAATLAAQPSLLILDEPTAGLDPLSRYNLQNTLKEAQHKGIELIISSHSMGDITELTQNMTLMADGRAIGSGNTAELFNDESLVAAAGLGQPAVVRLTKAMRAEGWPIPARTVTVKQLLSAIRSAAGGA
;
A
#
# COMPACT_ATOMS: atom_id res chain seq x y z
N CYS A 1 -29.69 -1.20 -17.20
CA CYS A 1 -28.53 -1.84 -16.55
C CYS A 1 -27.31 -0.97 -16.78
N ILE A 2 -26.50 -0.79 -15.74
CA ILE A 2 -25.21 -0.10 -15.81
C ILE A 2 -24.14 -1.09 -15.35
N ILE A 3 -23.00 -1.13 -16.06
CA ILE A 3 -21.86 -1.99 -15.74
C ILE A 3 -20.71 -1.08 -15.30
N PHE A 4 -20.16 -1.33 -14.12
CA PHE A 4 -18.98 -0.68 -13.59
C PHE A 4 -17.85 -1.71 -13.56
N ASP A 5 -16.78 -1.43 -14.30
CA ASP A 5 -15.60 -2.31 -14.37
C ASP A 5 -14.47 -1.69 -13.56
N GLU A 6 -14.19 -2.26 -12.39
CA GLU A 6 -13.16 -1.84 -11.42
C GLU A 6 -13.12 -0.32 -11.14
N SER A 7 -14.27 0.34 -11.20
CA SER A 7 -14.38 1.81 -11.10
C SER A 7 -13.87 2.40 -9.77
N THR A 8 -13.68 1.58 -8.75
CA THR A 8 -13.16 1.97 -7.43
C THR A 8 -11.68 1.68 -7.22
N ALA A 9 -11.02 0.96 -8.14
CA ALA A 9 -9.67 0.42 -7.95
C ALA A 9 -8.58 1.49 -7.76
N MET A 10 -8.75 2.66 -8.41
CA MET A 10 -7.77 3.76 -8.40
C MET A 10 -8.18 4.92 -7.48
N LEU A 11 -9.27 4.77 -6.73
CA LEU A 11 -9.80 5.82 -5.87
C LEU A 11 -9.26 5.71 -4.45
N ASP A 12 -9.10 6.86 -3.83
CA ASP A 12 -8.86 6.95 -2.40
C ASP A 12 -10.11 6.45 -1.60
N PRO A 13 -9.99 6.21 -0.30
CA PRO A 13 -11.10 5.66 0.50
C PRO A 13 -12.38 6.49 0.45
N ARG A 14 -12.29 7.82 0.32
CA ARG A 14 -13.44 8.71 0.26
C ARG A 14 -14.12 8.62 -1.12
N GLY A 15 -13.36 8.74 -2.19
CA GLY A 15 -13.87 8.60 -3.57
C GLY A 15 -14.52 7.23 -3.80
N ARG A 16 -13.99 6.17 -3.16
CA ARG A 16 -14.59 4.83 -3.20
C ARG A 16 -15.97 4.81 -2.53
N LEU A 17 -16.12 5.42 -1.36
CA LEU A 17 -17.41 5.53 -0.67
C LEU A 17 -18.43 6.31 -1.48
N ASP A 18 -18.01 7.41 -2.12
CA ASP A 18 -18.87 8.24 -2.95
C ASP A 18 -19.40 7.47 -4.17
N VAL A 19 -18.54 6.72 -4.86
CA VAL A 19 -18.95 5.88 -6.01
C VAL A 19 -19.89 4.75 -5.56
N MET A 20 -19.61 4.08 -4.43
CA MET A 20 -20.49 3.05 -3.90
C MET A 20 -21.86 3.60 -3.48
N ALA A 21 -21.92 4.82 -2.93
CA ALA A 21 -23.16 5.49 -2.60
C ALA A 21 -23.99 5.82 -3.85
N GLU A 22 -23.33 6.27 -4.93
CA GLU A 22 -23.99 6.54 -6.21
C GLU A 22 -24.54 5.25 -6.86
N MET A 23 -23.76 4.15 -6.83
CA MET A 23 -24.24 2.83 -7.29
C MET A 23 -25.50 2.39 -6.53
N GLN A 24 -25.52 2.59 -5.22
CA GLN A 24 -26.67 2.29 -4.38
C GLN A 24 -27.89 3.15 -4.76
N SER A 25 -27.69 4.46 -4.95
CA SER A 25 -28.74 5.39 -5.41
C SER A 25 -29.34 4.98 -6.75
N LEU A 26 -28.50 4.59 -7.71
CA LEU A 26 -28.94 4.09 -9.01
C LEU A 26 -29.80 2.81 -8.87
N HIS A 27 -29.38 1.89 -8.00
CA HIS A 27 -30.12 0.66 -7.71
C HIS A 27 -31.50 0.96 -7.09
N GLU A 28 -31.57 1.86 -6.10
CA GLU A 28 -32.83 2.30 -5.48
C GLU A 28 -33.79 2.95 -6.44
N ARG A 29 -33.27 3.56 -7.51
CA ARG A 29 -34.07 4.12 -8.63
C ARG A 29 -34.52 3.04 -9.64
N GLY A 30 -34.31 1.75 -9.35
CA GLY A 30 -34.73 0.61 -10.17
C GLY A 30 -33.77 0.28 -11.32
N ILE A 31 -32.57 0.83 -11.34
CA ILE A 31 -31.56 0.49 -12.35
C ILE A 31 -30.77 -0.74 -11.86
N THR A 32 -30.69 -1.76 -12.70
CA THR A 32 -29.83 -2.91 -12.44
C THR A 32 -28.38 -2.46 -12.50
N VAL A 33 -27.61 -2.68 -11.43
CA VAL A 33 -26.18 -2.39 -11.34
C VAL A 33 -25.40 -3.68 -11.34
N LEU A 34 -24.50 -3.83 -12.27
CA LEU A 34 -23.47 -4.88 -12.30
C LEU A 34 -22.12 -4.22 -12.06
N PHE A 35 -21.38 -4.61 -11.02
CA PHE A 35 -20.05 -4.09 -10.81
C PHE A 35 -19.03 -5.20 -10.64
N ILE A 36 -17.87 -4.99 -11.24
CA ILE A 36 -16.71 -5.88 -11.17
C ILE A 36 -15.75 -5.27 -10.17
N THR A 37 -15.36 -6.06 -9.18
CA THR A 37 -14.43 -5.61 -8.14
C THR A 37 -13.61 -6.77 -7.58
N HIS A 38 -12.44 -6.48 -7.10
CA HIS A 38 -11.59 -7.36 -6.30
C HIS A 38 -11.58 -6.96 -4.80
N PHE A 39 -12.34 -5.93 -4.41
CA PHE A 39 -12.48 -5.50 -3.03
C PHE A 39 -13.61 -6.26 -2.33
N MET A 40 -13.27 -7.21 -1.49
CA MET A 40 -14.27 -8.10 -0.86
C MET A 40 -15.23 -7.38 0.10
N GLU A 41 -14.84 -6.26 0.67
CA GLU A 41 -15.75 -5.43 1.48
C GLU A 41 -16.87 -4.79 0.63
N GLU A 42 -16.62 -4.49 -0.66
CA GLU A 42 -17.64 -3.99 -1.57
C GLU A 42 -18.64 -5.09 -1.94
N VAL A 43 -18.16 -6.34 -2.08
CA VAL A 43 -18.99 -7.51 -2.39
C VAL A 43 -20.05 -7.78 -1.31
N LEU A 44 -19.79 -7.43 -0.04
CA LEU A 44 -20.76 -7.56 1.05
C LEU A 44 -22.08 -6.80 0.80
N ARG A 45 -22.02 -5.71 0.02
CA ARG A 45 -23.20 -4.87 -0.31
C ARG A 45 -24.02 -5.42 -1.47
N ALA A 46 -23.52 -6.41 -2.21
CA ALA A 46 -24.22 -7.00 -3.33
C ALA A 46 -25.31 -7.96 -2.87
N GLN A 47 -26.40 -8.06 -3.64
CA GLN A 47 -27.46 -9.05 -3.40
C GLN A 47 -27.10 -10.42 -3.97
N ARG A 48 -26.34 -10.44 -5.06
CA ARG A 48 -25.90 -11.66 -5.76
C ARG A 48 -24.46 -11.47 -6.23
N VAL A 49 -23.68 -12.53 -6.11
CA VAL A 49 -22.26 -12.55 -6.48
C VAL A 49 -22.02 -13.64 -7.48
N LEU A 50 -21.31 -13.31 -8.54
CA LEU A 50 -20.79 -14.25 -9.53
C LEU A 50 -19.26 -14.27 -9.40
N VAL A 51 -18.66 -15.46 -9.25
CA VAL A 51 -17.19 -15.59 -9.26
C VAL A 51 -16.76 -16.27 -10.54
N LEU A 52 -15.93 -15.58 -11.30
CA LEU A 52 -15.28 -16.07 -12.51
C LEU A 52 -13.84 -16.47 -12.19
N ASN A 53 -13.44 -17.67 -12.61
CA ASN A 53 -12.07 -18.14 -12.50
C ASN A 53 -11.65 -18.85 -13.78
N GLN A 54 -10.54 -18.44 -14.37
CA GLN A 54 -10.01 -18.99 -15.64
C GLN A 54 -11.07 -19.09 -16.75
N GLY A 55 -11.90 -18.04 -16.90
CA GLY A 55 -12.94 -17.95 -17.92
C GLY A 55 -14.21 -18.76 -17.61
N SER A 56 -14.29 -19.42 -16.46
CA SER A 56 -15.46 -20.21 -16.06
C SER A 56 -16.18 -19.60 -14.86
N LEU A 57 -17.51 -19.68 -14.85
CA LEU A 57 -18.32 -19.32 -13.67
C LEU A 57 -18.21 -20.45 -12.65
N VAL A 58 -17.59 -20.16 -11.49
CA VAL A 58 -17.34 -21.14 -10.43
C VAL A 58 -18.23 -20.96 -9.20
N PHE A 59 -18.92 -19.84 -9.10
CA PHE A 59 -19.88 -19.56 -8.04
C PHE A 59 -20.97 -18.59 -8.51
N ASP A 60 -22.20 -18.83 -8.04
CA ASP A 60 -23.36 -17.96 -8.24
C ASP A 60 -24.21 -18.04 -6.97
N GLY A 61 -24.33 -16.95 -6.21
CA GLY A 61 -25.03 -16.97 -4.94
C GLY A 61 -24.97 -15.66 -4.17
N THR A 62 -25.24 -15.74 -2.87
CA THR A 62 -25.17 -14.57 -1.98
C THR A 62 -23.75 -14.33 -1.44
N PRO A 63 -23.38 -13.10 -1.04
CA PRO A 63 -22.12 -12.82 -0.38
C PRO A 63 -21.86 -13.74 0.83
N LYS A 64 -22.89 -13.97 1.65
CA LYS A 64 -22.80 -14.85 2.82
C LYS A 64 -22.41 -16.28 2.46
N ALA A 65 -22.97 -16.83 1.38
CA ALA A 65 -22.63 -18.18 0.91
C ALA A 65 -21.20 -18.22 0.37
N LEU A 66 -20.77 -17.19 -0.41
CA LEU A 66 -19.42 -17.08 -0.93
C LEU A 66 -18.38 -17.06 0.20
N PHE A 67 -18.55 -16.17 1.16
CA PHE A 67 -17.57 -15.98 2.23
C PHE A 67 -17.59 -17.10 3.29
N GLY A 68 -18.60 -17.97 3.26
CA GLY A 68 -18.64 -19.20 4.03
C GLY A 68 -17.81 -20.34 3.42
N ASP A 69 -17.47 -20.28 2.13
CA ASP A 69 -16.73 -21.31 1.39
C ASP A 69 -15.23 -20.97 1.29
N LEU A 70 -14.48 -21.18 2.39
CA LEU A 70 -13.04 -20.91 2.45
C LEU A 70 -12.22 -21.68 1.39
N PRO A 71 -12.50 -22.97 1.09
CA PRO A 71 -11.83 -23.69 0.00
C PRO A 71 -12.00 -23.03 -1.36
N LEU A 72 -13.21 -22.55 -1.67
CA LEU A 72 -13.49 -21.83 -2.92
C LEU A 72 -12.70 -20.52 -3.00
N LEU A 73 -12.76 -19.70 -1.94
CA LEU A 73 -12.01 -18.44 -1.89
C LEU A 73 -10.52 -18.66 -2.14
N LYS A 74 -9.91 -19.61 -1.43
CA LYS A 74 -8.49 -19.95 -1.60
C LYS A 74 -8.17 -20.40 -3.03
N ARG A 75 -9.03 -21.22 -3.63
CA ARG A 75 -8.85 -21.72 -5.02
C ARG A 75 -8.93 -20.58 -6.04
N CYS A 76 -9.76 -19.58 -5.78
CA CYS A 76 -9.95 -18.41 -6.65
C CYS A 76 -8.98 -17.25 -6.35
N GLY A 77 -8.11 -17.39 -5.35
CA GLY A 77 -7.21 -16.29 -4.93
C GLY A 77 -7.94 -15.12 -4.27
N LEU A 78 -9.13 -15.37 -3.70
CA LEU A 78 -9.93 -14.39 -3.00
C LEU A 78 -9.73 -14.50 -1.49
N GLU A 79 -9.89 -13.38 -0.78
CA GLU A 79 -9.82 -13.32 0.68
C GLU A 79 -11.21 -13.08 1.27
N GLN A 80 -11.40 -13.47 2.53
CA GLN A 80 -12.58 -13.02 3.26
C GLN A 80 -12.46 -11.54 3.60
N PRO A 81 -13.57 -10.78 3.59
CA PRO A 81 -13.61 -9.45 4.19
C PRO A 81 -13.03 -9.45 5.61
N ILE A 82 -12.29 -8.39 5.95
CA ILE A 82 -11.67 -8.23 7.28
C ILE A 82 -12.73 -8.32 8.38
N SER A 83 -13.89 -7.72 8.16
CA SER A 83 -15.04 -7.77 9.06
C SER A 83 -15.48 -9.21 9.40
N ILE A 84 -15.51 -10.09 8.40
CA ILE A 84 -15.87 -11.52 8.59
C ILE A 84 -14.77 -12.28 9.33
N GLN A 85 -13.50 -12.06 8.96
CA GLN A 85 -12.37 -12.70 9.65
C GLN A 85 -12.36 -12.37 11.16
N LEU A 86 -12.56 -11.10 11.48
CA LEU A 86 -12.57 -10.61 12.85
C LEU A 86 -13.73 -11.16 13.66
N VAL A 87 -14.96 -11.16 13.10
CA VAL A 87 -16.13 -11.75 13.75
C VAL A 87 -15.93 -13.22 14.04
N THR A 88 -15.33 -13.95 13.10
CA THR A 88 -15.06 -15.40 13.30
C THR A 88 -14.13 -15.64 14.49
N GLU A 89 -13.08 -14.84 14.65
CA GLU A 89 -12.17 -14.95 15.80
C GLU A 89 -12.81 -14.42 17.11
N MET A 90 -13.54 -13.31 17.04
CA MET A 90 -14.24 -12.77 18.21
C MET A 90 -15.29 -13.75 18.76
N ARG A 91 -15.98 -14.51 17.92
CA ARG A 91 -16.93 -15.55 18.36
C ARG A 91 -16.26 -16.69 19.12
N ARG A 92 -15.00 -16.99 18.83
CA ARG A 92 -14.24 -17.97 19.61
C ARG A 92 -14.00 -17.48 21.04
N ALA A 93 -13.79 -16.15 21.19
CA ALA A 93 -13.59 -15.52 22.47
C ALA A 93 -14.91 -15.18 23.20
N SER A 94 -15.95 -14.84 22.45
CA SER A 94 -17.26 -14.46 22.97
C SER A 94 -18.37 -15.03 22.08
N PRO A 95 -18.96 -16.19 22.43
CA PRO A 95 -20.01 -16.87 21.65
C PRO A 95 -21.31 -16.06 21.49
N GLN A 96 -21.48 -14.99 22.27
CA GLN A 96 -22.68 -14.13 22.26
C GLN A 96 -22.79 -13.22 21.04
N LEU A 97 -21.76 -13.12 20.21
CA LEU A 97 -21.78 -12.34 18.97
C LEU A 97 -22.82 -12.94 18.00
N ALA A 98 -23.92 -12.24 17.79
CA ALA A 98 -24.97 -12.66 16.88
C ALA A 98 -24.57 -12.32 15.43
N GLY A 99 -24.75 -13.25 14.53
CA GLY A 99 -24.69 -13.03 13.07
C GLY A 99 -23.32 -12.60 12.46
N ILE A 100 -23.22 -12.66 11.16
CA ILE A 100 -22.18 -12.02 10.35
C ILE A 100 -22.68 -10.58 10.14
N PRO A 101 -21.91 -9.54 10.49
CA PRO A 101 -22.33 -8.16 10.23
C PRO A 101 -22.45 -7.92 8.73
N ASN A 102 -23.45 -7.12 8.35
CA ASN A 102 -23.68 -6.77 6.95
C ASN A 102 -22.63 -5.75 6.45
N ASP A 103 -22.06 -4.99 7.39
CA ASP A 103 -21.01 -4.02 7.10
C ASP A 103 -20.13 -3.79 8.34
N PHE A 104 -19.05 -3.03 8.14
CA PHE A 104 -18.07 -2.71 9.15
C PHE A 104 -18.63 -1.82 10.28
N GLU A 105 -19.57 -0.92 9.97
CA GLU A 105 -20.19 -0.02 10.97
C GLU A 105 -21.10 -0.80 11.90
N GLN A 106 -21.78 -1.82 11.42
CA GLN A 106 -22.54 -2.74 12.26
C GLN A 106 -21.61 -3.51 13.20
N LEU A 107 -20.48 -4.01 12.70
CA LEU A 107 -19.49 -4.68 13.54
C LEU A 107 -19.01 -3.79 14.69
N LEU A 108 -18.71 -2.51 14.43
CA LEU A 108 -18.27 -1.58 15.46
C LEU A 108 -19.32 -1.36 16.57
N ARG A 109 -20.60 -1.39 16.23
CA ARG A 109 -21.71 -1.20 17.18
C ARG A 109 -22.01 -2.45 18.02
N GLU A 110 -21.68 -3.62 17.49
CA GLU A 110 -22.06 -4.92 18.10
C GLU A 110 -20.89 -5.61 18.81
N ILE A 111 -19.79 -4.89 19.08
CA ILE A 111 -18.65 -5.44 19.83
C ILE A 111 -19.12 -5.79 21.26
N PRO A 112 -19.00 -7.05 21.69
CA PRO A 112 -19.41 -7.44 23.05
C PRO A 112 -18.41 -6.95 24.08
N ALA A 113 -18.87 -6.68 25.30
CA ALA A 113 -18.01 -6.42 26.43
C ALA A 113 -17.09 -7.61 26.72
N TYR A 114 -15.83 -7.34 27.08
CA TYR A 114 -14.88 -8.38 27.47
C TYR A 114 -15.01 -8.71 28.96
N HIS A 115 -15.16 -9.98 29.28
CA HIS A 115 -15.32 -10.47 30.65
C HIS A 115 -14.14 -11.35 31.13
N GLY A 116 -13.02 -11.37 30.37
CA GLY A 116 -11.85 -12.16 30.76
C GLY A 116 -10.90 -11.41 31.71
N SER A 117 -9.93 -12.14 32.25
CA SER A 117 -8.95 -11.64 33.24
C SER A 117 -7.57 -11.30 32.64
N THR A 118 -7.39 -11.37 31.31
CA THR A 118 -6.10 -11.12 30.65
C THR A 118 -5.68 -9.66 30.79
N GLN A 119 -4.47 -9.41 31.29
CA GLN A 119 -3.90 -8.06 31.39
C GLN A 119 -3.02 -7.76 30.17
N LEU A 120 -3.05 -6.48 29.74
CA LEU A 120 -2.15 -5.98 28.70
C LEU A 120 -0.69 -6.02 29.16
N GLN A 121 0.19 -6.71 28.42
CA GLN A 121 1.61 -6.46 28.51
C GLN A 121 1.94 -5.25 27.62
N GLY A 122 2.49 -4.19 28.25
CA GLY A 122 2.90 -2.99 27.52
C GLY A 122 4.05 -3.29 26.58
N VAL A 123 3.85 -3.09 25.29
CA VAL A 123 4.95 -3.08 24.31
C VAL A 123 5.40 -1.63 24.18
N GLU A 124 6.54 -1.30 24.78
CA GLU A 124 7.21 -0.02 24.56
C GLU A 124 7.73 0.05 23.12
N GLY A 125 7.33 1.08 22.37
CA GLY A 125 7.88 1.34 21.05
C GLY A 125 9.22 2.04 21.17
N SER A 126 10.23 1.53 20.49
CA SER A 126 11.50 2.22 20.33
C SER A 126 11.33 3.44 19.41
N ARG A 127 11.94 4.56 19.79
CA ARG A 127 12.13 5.70 18.89
C ARG A 127 13.22 5.33 17.86
N PRO A 128 13.14 5.84 16.61
CA PRO A 128 14.22 5.68 15.66
C PRO A 128 15.50 6.24 16.25
N GLN A 129 16.56 5.41 16.30
CA GLN A 129 17.90 5.79 16.80
C GLN A 129 18.97 5.62 15.71
N GLY A 130 18.55 5.45 14.45
CA GLY A 130 19.46 5.23 13.32
C GLY A 130 20.07 6.52 12.77
N GLU A 131 21.10 6.36 11.92
CA GLU A 131 21.65 7.41 11.08
C GLU A 131 20.54 7.95 10.14
N VAL A 132 20.55 9.27 9.90
CA VAL A 132 19.61 9.90 8.97
C VAL A 132 19.93 9.45 7.54
N LEU A 133 18.97 8.77 6.93
CA LEU A 133 19.01 8.33 5.53
C LEU A 133 18.61 9.44 4.58
N ILE A 134 17.53 10.14 4.90
CA ILE A 134 17.01 11.27 4.11
C ILE A 134 16.78 12.43 5.06
N HIS A 135 17.24 13.60 4.63
CA HIS A 135 17.02 14.88 5.28
C HIS A 135 16.41 15.86 4.30
N ILE A 136 15.29 16.44 4.67
CA ILE A 136 14.59 17.46 3.88
C ILE A 136 14.34 18.66 4.78
N ASP A 137 14.81 19.82 4.31
CA ASP A 137 14.70 21.09 5.03
C ASP A 137 14.21 22.19 4.09
N HIS A 138 13.08 22.81 4.43
CA HIS A 138 12.44 23.92 3.68
C HIS A 138 12.25 23.67 2.18
N LEU A 139 11.98 22.41 1.76
CA LEU A 139 11.79 22.05 0.37
C LEU A 139 10.49 22.64 -0.18
N ASN A 140 10.61 23.40 -1.27
CA ASN A 140 9.49 23.88 -2.07
C ASN A 140 9.62 23.41 -3.53
N HIS A 141 8.48 23.24 -4.21
CA HIS A 141 8.43 22.93 -5.63
C HIS A 141 7.25 23.58 -6.31
N VAL A 142 7.53 24.31 -7.38
CA VAL A 142 6.54 24.97 -8.25
C VAL A 142 6.68 24.41 -9.66
N TYR A 143 5.60 23.88 -10.20
CA TYR A 143 5.52 23.48 -11.60
C TYR A 143 5.29 24.70 -12.48
N MET A 144 5.98 24.76 -13.63
CA MET A 144 5.82 25.80 -14.67
C MET A 144 5.86 27.23 -14.12
N PRO A 145 6.88 27.60 -13.32
CA PRO A 145 6.94 28.91 -12.68
C PRO A 145 6.93 30.04 -13.72
N GLY A 146 6.19 31.13 -13.43
CA GLY A 146 6.06 32.27 -14.31
C GLY A 146 5.14 32.07 -15.51
N THR A 147 4.39 30.98 -15.59
CA THR A 147 3.41 30.70 -16.64
C THR A 147 1.98 30.75 -16.10
N PRO A 148 0.94 30.88 -16.96
CA PRO A 148 -0.47 30.76 -16.53
C PRO A 148 -0.83 29.39 -15.91
N LEU A 149 0.00 28.38 -16.09
CA LEU A 149 -0.17 27.02 -15.53
C LEU A 149 0.71 26.80 -14.28
N GLU A 150 1.21 27.88 -13.69
CA GLU A 150 1.98 27.81 -12.46
C GLU A 150 1.18 27.14 -11.33
N HIS A 151 1.77 26.13 -10.73
CA HIS A 151 1.18 25.40 -9.61
C HIS A 151 2.24 25.01 -8.60
N GLN A 152 2.11 25.49 -7.37
CA GLN A 152 2.97 25.07 -6.28
C GLN A 152 2.49 23.71 -5.73
N ALA A 153 3.35 22.72 -5.79
CA ALA A 153 3.04 21.34 -5.40
C ALA A 153 3.63 20.97 -4.02
N LEU A 154 4.72 21.58 -3.59
CA LEU A 154 5.30 21.38 -2.27
C LEU A 154 5.52 22.74 -1.58
N PHE A 155 5.16 22.77 -0.29
CA PHE A 155 5.23 23.95 0.55
C PHE A 155 5.99 23.63 1.82
N ASP A 156 7.22 24.11 1.93
CA ASP A 156 8.01 24.09 3.17
C ASP A 156 8.06 22.71 3.83
N ILE A 157 8.47 21.69 3.06
CA ILE A 157 8.56 20.31 3.54
C ILE A 157 9.79 20.17 4.44
N ASN A 158 9.56 19.62 5.64
CA ASN A 158 10.59 19.41 6.66
C ASN A 158 10.36 18.06 7.35
N PHE A 159 11.26 17.09 7.18
CA PHE A 159 11.32 15.84 7.97
C PHE A 159 12.59 15.04 7.68
N ASP A 160 12.88 14.10 8.60
CA ASP A 160 13.94 13.11 8.47
C ASP A 160 13.39 11.69 8.34
N ILE A 161 14.11 10.85 7.57
CA ILE A 161 13.93 9.39 7.53
C ILE A 161 15.22 8.74 7.99
N HIS A 162 15.14 7.73 8.86
CA HIS A 162 16.29 7.05 9.42
C HIS A 162 16.53 5.70 8.73
N LYS A 163 17.79 5.24 8.73
CA LYS A 163 18.17 3.92 8.20
C LYS A 163 17.54 2.79 8.99
N GLY A 164 17.31 1.67 8.31
CA GLY A 164 16.77 0.45 8.89
C GLY A 164 15.24 0.44 9.02
N GLU A 165 14.55 1.46 8.51
CA GLU A 165 13.10 1.62 8.61
C GLU A 165 12.46 1.74 7.23
N ALA A 166 11.43 0.92 6.97
CA ALA A 166 10.56 1.23 5.86
C ALA A 166 9.69 2.43 6.22
N HIS A 167 9.66 3.44 5.36
CA HIS A 167 8.94 4.69 5.59
C HIS A 167 7.75 4.86 4.63
N GLY A 168 6.58 5.15 5.20
CA GLY A 168 5.35 5.42 4.45
C GLY A 168 5.18 6.90 4.14
N LEU A 169 4.79 7.25 2.92
CA LEU A 169 4.37 8.59 2.55
C LEU A 169 2.87 8.56 2.23
N VAL A 170 2.03 9.13 3.09
CA VAL A 170 0.59 8.91 3.10
C VAL A 170 -0.17 10.23 2.96
N GLY A 171 -1.25 10.23 2.19
CA GLY A 171 -2.09 11.42 1.98
C GLY A 171 -3.04 11.24 0.82
N ALA A 172 -4.03 12.11 0.67
CA ALA A 172 -4.97 12.09 -0.44
C ALA A 172 -4.27 12.27 -1.80
N THR A 173 -4.97 11.95 -2.87
CA THR A 173 -4.51 12.24 -4.24
C THR A 173 -4.28 13.75 -4.39
N GLY A 174 -3.18 14.14 -5.01
CA GLY A 174 -2.80 15.56 -5.15
C GLY A 174 -2.08 16.17 -3.94
N SER A 175 -1.83 15.43 -2.85
CA SER A 175 -1.13 15.97 -1.67
C SER A 175 0.38 16.20 -1.84
N GLY A 176 0.96 15.95 -3.03
CA GLY A 176 2.37 16.20 -3.33
C GLY A 176 3.31 15.00 -3.19
N LYS A 177 2.81 13.79 -2.82
CA LYS A 177 3.63 12.58 -2.61
C LYS A 177 4.58 12.27 -3.77
N SER A 178 4.03 12.11 -4.98
CA SER A 178 4.81 11.75 -6.17
C SER A 178 5.87 12.82 -6.49
N THR A 179 5.53 14.10 -6.34
CA THR A 179 6.48 15.21 -6.52
C THR A 179 7.64 15.10 -5.54
N LEU A 180 7.35 14.80 -4.27
CA LEU A 180 8.37 14.61 -3.24
C LEU A 180 9.26 13.39 -3.54
N LEU A 181 8.67 12.23 -3.91
CA LEU A 181 9.45 11.03 -4.28
C LEU A 181 10.39 11.29 -5.45
N GLN A 182 9.98 12.11 -6.43
CA GLN A 182 10.80 12.46 -7.59
C GLN A 182 11.99 13.36 -7.22
N HIS A 183 11.93 14.11 -6.14
CA HIS A 183 13.10 14.81 -5.60
C HIS A 183 14.10 13.80 -4.99
N LEU A 184 13.61 12.77 -4.28
CA LEU A 184 14.49 11.79 -3.64
C LEU A 184 15.30 10.96 -4.65
N ASN A 185 14.77 10.73 -5.85
CA ASN A 185 15.50 10.03 -6.94
C ASN A 185 16.33 10.99 -7.83
N GLY A 186 16.24 12.31 -7.62
CA GLY A 186 16.92 13.30 -8.46
C GLY A 186 16.30 13.48 -9.84
N LEU A 187 15.02 13.18 -10.00
CA LEU A 187 14.27 13.56 -11.19
C LEU A 187 14.00 15.06 -11.19
N TYR A 188 13.66 15.61 -10.01
CA TYR A 188 13.65 17.05 -9.77
C TYR A 188 14.79 17.45 -8.84
N ARG A 189 15.33 18.66 -9.05
CA ARG A 189 16.21 19.32 -8.11
C ARG A 189 15.41 20.28 -7.25
N PRO A 190 15.73 20.44 -5.96
CA PRO A 190 15.13 21.46 -5.11
C PRO A 190 15.24 22.85 -5.77
N GLN A 191 14.13 23.57 -5.85
CA GLN A 191 14.12 24.97 -6.27
C GLN A 191 14.51 25.88 -5.09
N THR A 192 14.08 25.49 -3.88
CA THR A 192 14.52 26.09 -2.60
C THR A 192 14.60 24.98 -1.57
N GLY A 193 15.33 25.22 -0.49
CA GLY A 193 15.54 24.27 0.59
C GLY A 193 16.65 23.27 0.31
N GLU A 194 16.82 22.31 1.21
CA GLU A 194 17.85 21.27 1.12
C GLU A 194 17.22 19.89 1.05
N VAL A 195 17.79 19.00 0.24
CA VAL A 195 17.49 17.57 0.20
C VAL A 195 18.81 16.81 0.24
N ARG A 196 18.91 15.86 1.17
CA ARG A 196 20.01 14.91 1.25
C ARG A 196 19.44 13.49 1.21
N VAL A 197 20.02 12.64 0.37
CA VAL A 197 19.62 11.24 0.19
C VAL A 197 20.85 10.36 0.35
N GLY A 198 20.94 9.62 1.45
CA GLY A 198 22.12 8.87 1.82
C GLY A 198 23.37 9.78 1.85
N PRO A 199 24.43 9.45 1.08
CA PRO A 199 25.64 10.26 1.03
C PRO A 199 25.54 11.49 0.10
N PHE A 200 24.42 11.71 -0.56
CA PHE A 200 24.29 12.74 -1.61
C PHE A 200 23.52 13.95 -1.08
N SER A 201 24.15 15.16 -1.12
CA SER A 201 23.49 16.44 -0.90
C SER A 201 23.20 17.11 -2.22
N TYR A 202 21.96 17.59 -2.39
CA TYR A 202 21.55 18.32 -3.61
C TYR A 202 22.09 19.75 -3.65
N SER A 203 22.63 20.24 -2.53
CA SER A 203 23.35 21.51 -2.45
C SER A 203 24.78 21.41 -3.00
N ASP A 204 25.31 20.20 -3.24
CA ASP A 204 26.63 20.01 -3.85
C ASP A 204 26.58 20.37 -5.35
N PRO A 205 27.32 21.39 -5.81
CA PRO A 205 27.36 21.75 -7.22
C PRO A 205 27.99 20.66 -8.13
N LYS A 206 28.75 19.71 -7.54
CA LYS A 206 29.37 18.58 -8.23
C LYS A 206 28.56 17.28 -8.13
N LEU A 207 27.32 17.35 -7.65
CA LEU A 207 26.49 16.18 -7.47
C LEU A 207 26.35 15.36 -8.77
N ASP A 208 26.79 14.10 -8.72
CA ASP A 208 26.56 13.11 -9.80
C ASP A 208 25.14 12.53 -9.68
N ILE A 209 24.24 13.02 -10.51
CA ILE A 209 22.85 12.57 -10.53
C ILE A 209 22.72 11.09 -10.93
N LYS A 210 23.67 10.54 -11.69
CA LYS A 210 23.68 9.10 -12.02
C LYS A 210 24.01 8.27 -10.78
N ALA A 211 24.89 8.77 -9.92
CA ALA A 211 25.18 8.13 -8.64
C ALA A 211 23.97 8.14 -7.70
N VAL A 212 23.22 9.26 -7.63
CA VAL A 212 21.95 9.32 -6.90
C VAL A 212 20.97 8.28 -7.41
N ARG A 213 20.78 8.17 -8.73
CA ARG A 213 19.84 7.21 -9.35
C ARG A 213 20.28 5.75 -9.21
N ARG A 214 21.57 5.49 -9.08
CA ARG A 214 22.08 4.17 -8.69
C ARG A 214 21.73 3.82 -7.26
N TYR A 215 21.84 4.80 -6.37
CA TYR A 215 21.56 4.64 -4.95
C TYR A 215 20.06 4.50 -4.66
N ALA A 216 19.25 5.37 -5.27
CA ALA A 216 17.81 5.50 -5.03
C ALA A 216 17.03 5.14 -6.32
N GLY A 217 16.55 3.91 -6.40
CA GLY A 217 15.69 3.43 -7.49
C GLY A 217 14.23 3.87 -7.28
N LEU A 218 13.57 4.36 -8.32
CA LEU A 218 12.17 4.79 -8.28
C LEU A 218 11.30 3.91 -9.18
N VAL A 219 10.21 3.40 -8.62
CA VAL A 219 9.12 2.72 -9.35
C VAL A 219 7.91 3.65 -9.33
N PHE A 220 7.42 4.02 -10.51
CA PHE A 220 6.27 4.91 -10.69
C PHE A 220 4.94 4.18 -10.49
N GLN A 221 3.86 4.93 -10.27
CA GLN A 221 2.50 4.42 -10.06
C GLN A 221 2.00 3.55 -11.23
N ASN A 222 2.23 3.99 -12.48
CA ASN A 222 1.87 3.26 -13.70
C ASN A 222 3.14 2.98 -14.51
N PRO A 223 3.98 2.03 -14.06
CA PRO A 223 5.31 1.86 -14.63
C PRO A 223 5.29 1.36 -16.08
N GLU A 224 4.22 0.72 -16.50
CA GLU A 224 4.03 0.20 -17.86
C GLU A 224 3.99 1.31 -18.93
N ILE A 225 3.68 2.55 -18.56
CA ILE A 225 3.70 3.70 -19.49
C ILE A 225 5.13 4.04 -19.91
N TYR A 226 6.10 3.64 -19.11
CA TYR A 226 7.52 3.94 -19.33
C TYR A 226 8.27 2.79 -19.99
N PHE A 227 7.61 1.67 -20.35
CA PHE A 227 8.23 0.60 -21.12
C PHE A 227 8.46 1.04 -22.55
N PHE A 228 9.70 0.87 -23.02
CA PHE A 228 10.10 1.25 -24.37
C PHE A 228 10.86 0.14 -25.10
N GLU A 229 11.40 -0.85 -24.40
CA GLU A 229 12.01 -2.01 -25.02
C GLU A 229 10.95 -3.07 -25.39
N GLN A 230 11.22 -3.81 -26.46
CA GLN A 230 10.27 -4.80 -27.00
C GLN A 230 10.18 -6.03 -26.10
N TYR A 231 11.30 -6.48 -25.55
CA TYR A 231 11.39 -7.71 -24.77
C TYR A 231 11.62 -7.44 -23.30
N VAL A 232 11.07 -8.30 -22.44
CA VAL A 232 11.16 -8.19 -20.98
C VAL A 232 12.62 -8.15 -20.50
N GLY A 233 13.47 -9.04 -21.03
CA GLY A 233 14.87 -9.07 -20.67
C GLY A 233 15.63 -7.80 -21.03
N ASP A 234 15.31 -7.19 -22.17
CA ASP A 234 15.90 -5.94 -22.62
C ASP A 234 15.43 -4.78 -21.74
N GLU A 235 14.12 -4.71 -21.44
CA GLU A 235 13.53 -3.69 -20.55
C GLU A 235 14.20 -3.72 -19.16
N ILE A 236 14.31 -4.91 -18.56
CA ILE A 236 14.95 -5.05 -17.24
C ILE A 236 16.45 -4.73 -17.30
N SER A 237 17.11 -5.06 -18.40
CA SER A 237 18.54 -4.85 -18.55
C SER A 237 18.95 -3.40 -18.82
N TYR A 238 18.02 -2.57 -19.28
CA TYR A 238 18.34 -1.22 -19.77
C TYR A 238 18.99 -0.34 -18.70
N GLY A 239 18.35 -0.22 -17.53
CA GLY A 239 18.91 0.57 -16.43
C GLY A 239 20.30 0.11 -15.99
N PRO A 240 20.48 -1.15 -15.59
CA PRO A 240 21.79 -1.70 -15.25
C PRO A 240 22.84 -1.53 -16.33
N ARG A 241 22.48 -1.74 -17.60
CA ARG A 241 23.38 -1.56 -18.76
C ARG A 241 23.90 -0.12 -18.85
N MET A 242 23.03 0.86 -18.61
CA MET A 242 23.40 2.28 -18.64
C MET A 242 24.25 2.71 -17.43
N LEU A 243 24.05 2.06 -16.28
CA LEU A 243 24.73 2.40 -15.04
C LEU A 243 26.08 1.68 -14.87
N TYR A 244 26.18 0.42 -15.32
CA TYR A 244 27.33 -0.48 -15.04
C TYR A 244 27.96 -1.07 -16.29
N GLY A 245 27.37 -0.86 -17.49
CA GLY A 245 27.79 -1.51 -18.72
C GLY A 245 27.25 -2.94 -18.84
N ARG A 246 27.95 -3.78 -19.62
CA ARG A 246 27.47 -5.13 -19.95
C ARG A 246 27.98 -6.25 -19.02
N GLU A 247 28.92 -5.97 -18.17
CA GLU A 247 29.52 -6.97 -17.28
C GLU A 247 28.50 -7.44 -16.22
N GLY A 248 28.33 -8.75 -16.11
CA GLY A 248 27.40 -9.36 -15.17
C GLY A 248 25.91 -9.05 -15.40
N LEU A 249 25.57 -8.40 -16.53
CA LEU A 249 24.23 -7.89 -16.80
C LEU A 249 23.17 -9.00 -16.80
N ARG A 250 23.44 -10.13 -17.47
CA ARG A 250 22.50 -11.26 -17.54
C ARG A 250 22.17 -11.81 -16.14
N GLU A 251 23.17 -11.91 -15.28
CA GLU A 251 22.99 -12.42 -13.92
C GLU A 251 22.17 -11.44 -13.06
N ARG A 252 22.42 -10.13 -13.18
CA ARG A 252 21.61 -9.10 -12.50
C ARG A 252 20.15 -9.17 -12.92
N VAL A 253 19.89 -9.30 -14.22
CA VAL A 253 18.52 -9.43 -14.76
C VAL A 253 17.86 -10.70 -14.23
N ARG A 254 18.55 -11.84 -14.26
CA ARG A 254 18.04 -13.11 -13.76
C ARG A 254 17.66 -13.01 -12.27
N GLN A 255 18.56 -12.51 -11.42
CA GLN A 255 18.33 -12.36 -9.99
C GLN A 255 17.16 -11.41 -9.70
N ALA A 256 17.04 -10.30 -10.41
CA ALA A 256 15.94 -9.36 -10.25
C ALA A 256 14.59 -9.99 -10.67
N MET A 257 14.56 -10.76 -11.76
CA MET A 257 13.36 -11.47 -12.20
C MET A 257 12.94 -12.54 -11.18
N GLU A 258 13.87 -13.34 -10.69
CA GLU A 258 13.62 -14.36 -9.66
C GLU A 258 13.08 -13.70 -8.36
N MET A 259 13.63 -12.56 -7.94
CA MET A 259 13.19 -11.84 -6.75
C MET A 259 11.72 -11.40 -6.82
N VAL A 260 11.23 -11.03 -8.00
CA VAL A 260 9.82 -10.66 -8.20
C VAL A 260 8.93 -11.84 -8.61
N GLY A 261 9.47 -13.06 -8.61
CA GLY A 261 8.75 -14.28 -9.00
C GLY A 261 8.43 -14.36 -10.48
N LEU A 262 9.33 -13.90 -11.35
CA LEU A 262 9.32 -14.11 -12.80
C LEU A 262 10.39 -15.13 -13.19
N ASP A 263 9.97 -16.23 -13.79
CA ASP A 263 10.91 -17.24 -14.33
C ASP A 263 11.71 -16.64 -15.49
N PHE A 264 13.03 -16.60 -15.35
CA PHE A 264 13.91 -15.94 -16.31
C PHE A 264 13.78 -16.52 -17.72
N GLU A 265 13.83 -17.85 -17.87
CA GLU A 265 13.80 -18.48 -19.22
C GLU A 265 12.44 -18.36 -19.89
N LYS A 266 11.35 -18.30 -19.12
CA LYS A 266 10.00 -18.14 -19.67
C LYS A 266 9.66 -16.71 -20.07
N PHE A 267 10.23 -15.72 -19.37
CA PHE A 267 9.82 -14.32 -19.53
C PHE A 267 10.81 -13.45 -20.29
N LYS A 268 12.11 -13.73 -20.28
CA LYS A 268 13.14 -12.85 -20.87
C LYS A 268 12.89 -12.44 -22.32
N ASP A 269 12.35 -13.37 -23.13
CA ASP A 269 12.07 -13.17 -24.55
C ASP A 269 10.58 -12.87 -24.82
N ARG A 270 9.75 -12.70 -23.78
CA ARG A 270 8.35 -12.27 -23.95
C ARG A 270 8.28 -10.79 -24.29
N VAL A 271 7.30 -10.47 -25.12
CA VAL A 271 7.04 -9.11 -25.56
C VAL A 271 6.29 -8.33 -24.47
N THR A 272 6.78 -7.15 -24.11
CA THR A 272 6.30 -6.36 -22.97
C THR A 272 4.80 -6.00 -23.04
N TYR A 273 4.28 -5.70 -24.24
CA TYR A 273 2.86 -5.36 -24.41
C TYR A 273 1.90 -6.54 -24.27
N THR A 274 2.40 -7.79 -24.31
CA THR A 274 1.57 -9.01 -24.11
C THR A 274 1.39 -9.40 -22.65
N LEU A 275 2.04 -8.69 -21.74
CA LEU A 275 2.00 -8.96 -20.31
C LEU A 275 0.68 -8.49 -19.69
N SER A 276 0.19 -9.22 -18.69
CA SER A 276 -0.87 -8.74 -17.80
C SER A 276 -0.39 -7.55 -16.96
N GLY A 277 -1.32 -6.77 -16.39
CA GLY A 277 -0.99 -5.64 -15.53
C GLY A 277 -0.08 -6.02 -14.34
N GLY A 278 -0.37 -7.16 -13.69
CA GLY A 278 0.47 -7.68 -12.61
C GLY A 278 1.87 -8.10 -13.06
N GLU A 279 2.00 -8.74 -14.25
CA GLU A 279 3.30 -9.08 -14.84
C GLU A 279 4.09 -7.82 -15.21
N LYS A 280 3.45 -6.79 -15.79
CA LYS A 280 4.08 -5.50 -16.10
C LYS A 280 4.66 -4.85 -14.83
N ARG A 281 3.92 -4.84 -13.72
CA ARG A 281 4.41 -4.32 -12.44
C ARG A 281 5.63 -5.08 -11.93
N LYS A 282 5.62 -6.40 -12.03
CA LYS A 282 6.78 -7.23 -11.68
C LYS A 282 8.00 -6.88 -12.55
N VAL A 283 7.81 -6.70 -13.86
CA VAL A 283 8.89 -6.29 -14.76
C VAL A 283 9.47 -4.94 -14.39
N ALA A 284 8.63 -3.94 -14.10
CA ALA A 284 9.10 -2.61 -13.66
C ALA A 284 9.87 -2.65 -12.34
N LEU A 285 9.37 -3.42 -11.37
CA LEU A 285 10.07 -3.62 -10.10
C LEU A 285 11.41 -4.34 -10.33
N ALA A 286 11.43 -5.39 -11.17
CA ALA A 286 12.66 -6.10 -11.54
C ALA A 286 13.67 -5.17 -12.24
N ALA A 287 13.21 -4.31 -13.16
CA ALA A 287 14.07 -3.33 -13.83
C ALA A 287 14.77 -2.37 -12.84
N THR A 288 14.05 -1.95 -11.80
CA THR A 288 14.63 -1.12 -10.75
C THR A 288 15.56 -1.92 -9.84
N LEU A 289 15.16 -3.13 -9.41
CA LEU A 289 15.97 -4.01 -8.54
C LEU A 289 17.24 -4.52 -9.24
N ALA A 290 17.24 -4.69 -10.56
CA ALA A 290 18.40 -5.11 -11.33
C ALA A 290 19.57 -4.10 -11.26
N ALA A 291 19.27 -2.83 -10.97
CA ALA A 291 20.28 -1.81 -10.66
C ALA A 291 20.86 -1.96 -9.24
N GLN A 292 20.34 -2.85 -8.40
CA GLN A 292 20.77 -3.10 -7.02
C GLN A 292 20.82 -1.80 -6.19
N PRO A 293 19.72 -1.05 -6.09
CA PRO A 293 19.70 0.19 -5.34
C PRO A 293 19.82 -0.06 -3.83
N SER A 294 20.40 0.88 -3.10
CA SER A 294 20.40 0.87 -1.63
C SER A 294 19.08 1.35 -1.05
N LEU A 295 18.38 2.23 -1.79
CA LEU A 295 17.07 2.77 -1.46
C LEU A 295 16.09 2.48 -2.61
N LEU A 296 14.96 1.85 -2.30
CA LEU A 296 13.87 1.62 -3.23
C LEU A 296 12.69 2.54 -2.88
N ILE A 297 12.33 3.38 -3.83
CA ILE A 297 11.23 4.33 -3.73
C ILE A 297 10.08 3.81 -4.59
N LEU A 298 8.89 3.68 -4.02
CA LEU A 298 7.73 3.09 -4.68
C LEU A 298 6.54 4.06 -4.60
N ASP A 299 6.06 4.48 -5.75
CA ASP A 299 4.89 5.35 -5.83
C ASP A 299 3.64 4.51 -6.12
N GLU A 300 2.76 4.37 -5.11
CA GLU A 300 1.50 3.62 -5.15
C GLU A 300 1.65 2.17 -5.71
N PRO A 301 2.60 1.35 -5.22
CA PRO A 301 2.98 0.10 -5.88
C PRO A 301 1.87 -0.96 -5.92
N THR A 302 0.90 -0.88 -5.03
CA THR A 302 -0.19 -1.87 -4.88
C THR A 302 -1.51 -1.42 -5.50
N ALA A 303 -1.61 -0.18 -5.98
CA ALA A 303 -2.84 0.35 -6.55
C ALA A 303 -3.34 -0.50 -7.74
N GLY A 304 -4.61 -0.93 -7.75
CA GLY A 304 -5.20 -1.73 -8.82
C GLY A 304 -4.70 -3.18 -8.90
N LEU A 305 -4.02 -3.71 -7.88
CA LEU A 305 -3.67 -5.12 -7.81
C LEU A 305 -4.78 -5.94 -7.14
N ASP A 306 -5.01 -7.14 -7.67
CA ASP A 306 -5.79 -8.17 -6.99
C ASP A 306 -5.12 -8.59 -5.65
N PRO A 307 -5.87 -9.18 -4.71
CA PRO A 307 -5.36 -9.53 -3.38
C PRO A 307 -4.11 -10.42 -3.40
N LEU A 308 -4.06 -11.42 -4.30
CA LEU A 308 -2.93 -12.33 -4.40
C LEU A 308 -1.69 -11.63 -4.94
N SER A 309 -1.84 -10.81 -5.99
CA SER A 309 -0.76 -10.01 -6.57
C SER A 309 -0.23 -9.01 -5.55
N ARG A 310 -1.11 -8.36 -4.78
CA ARG A 310 -0.76 -7.45 -3.68
C ARG A 310 0.04 -8.17 -2.60
N TYR A 311 -0.44 -9.31 -2.12
CA TYR A 311 0.27 -10.12 -1.12
C TYR A 311 1.67 -10.55 -1.60
N ASN A 312 1.79 -11.01 -2.85
CA ASN A 312 3.08 -11.40 -3.43
C ASN A 312 4.04 -10.21 -3.52
N LEU A 313 3.56 -9.04 -3.93
CA LEU A 313 4.36 -7.82 -3.97
C LEU A 313 4.84 -7.42 -2.57
N GLN A 314 3.95 -7.42 -1.57
CA GLN A 314 4.32 -7.12 -0.17
C GLN A 314 5.41 -8.05 0.34
N ASN A 315 5.33 -9.36 0.04
CA ASN A 315 6.36 -10.32 0.41
C ASN A 315 7.69 -10.02 -0.30
N THR A 316 7.66 -9.72 -1.59
CA THR A 316 8.86 -9.30 -2.34
C THR A 316 9.53 -8.08 -1.71
N LEU A 317 8.74 -7.07 -1.31
CA LEU A 317 9.27 -5.87 -0.66
C LEU A 317 9.86 -6.18 0.73
N LYS A 318 9.22 -7.03 1.52
CA LYS A 318 9.76 -7.52 2.81
C LYS A 318 11.08 -8.27 2.62
N GLU A 319 11.18 -9.12 1.60
CA GLU A 319 12.43 -9.81 1.26
C GLU A 319 13.53 -8.84 0.83
N ALA A 320 13.20 -7.81 0.03
CA ALA A 320 14.14 -6.76 -0.35
C ALA A 320 14.67 -6.01 0.89
N GLN A 321 13.80 -5.67 1.84
CA GLN A 321 14.17 -5.04 3.11
C GLN A 321 15.07 -5.96 3.94
N HIS A 322 14.77 -7.25 4.06
CA HIS A 322 15.63 -8.21 4.74
C HIS A 322 17.03 -8.36 4.10
N LYS A 323 17.17 -8.05 2.81
CA LYS A 323 18.45 -7.99 2.11
C LYS A 323 19.17 -6.64 2.28
N GLY A 324 18.64 -5.74 3.11
CA GLY A 324 19.24 -4.44 3.43
C GLY A 324 18.89 -3.32 2.47
N ILE A 325 17.85 -3.47 1.63
CA ILE A 325 17.34 -2.39 0.80
C ILE A 325 16.39 -1.54 1.65
N GLU A 326 16.68 -0.25 1.77
CA GLU A 326 15.81 0.72 2.43
C GLU A 326 14.54 0.96 1.58
N LEU A 327 13.37 1.13 2.21
CA LEU A 327 12.11 1.30 1.50
C LEU A 327 11.43 2.62 1.83
N ILE A 328 10.99 3.33 0.78
CA ILE A 328 10.04 4.44 0.89
C ILE A 328 8.84 4.10 0.01
N ILE A 329 7.65 4.14 0.58
CA ILE A 329 6.44 3.70 -0.10
C ILE A 329 5.37 4.78 0.02
N SER A 330 4.94 5.37 -1.10
CA SER A 330 3.71 6.15 -1.08
C SER A 330 2.51 5.21 -1.20
N SER A 331 1.46 5.50 -0.47
CA SER A 331 0.18 4.82 -0.65
C SER A 331 -0.98 5.62 -0.07
N HIS A 332 -2.15 5.49 -0.69
CA HIS A 332 -3.43 5.85 -0.10
C HIS A 332 -4.09 4.65 0.59
N SER A 333 -3.54 3.45 0.44
CA SER A 333 -3.97 2.24 1.13
C SER A 333 -3.31 2.15 2.51
N MET A 334 -4.05 2.48 3.54
CA MET A 334 -3.57 2.42 4.92
C MET A 334 -3.16 1.01 5.34
N GLY A 335 -3.80 -0.02 4.76
CA GLY A 335 -3.43 -1.43 4.99
C GLY A 335 -2.02 -1.75 4.51
N ASP A 336 -1.58 -1.21 3.36
CA ASP A 336 -0.21 -1.42 2.87
C ASP A 336 0.81 -0.73 3.76
N ILE A 337 0.50 0.50 4.16
CA ILE A 337 1.37 1.26 5.06
C ILE A 337 1.56 0.54 6.40
N THR A 338 0.47 0.06 7.01
CA THR A 338 0.56 -0.67 8.29
C THR A 338 1.31 -2.00 8.17
N GLU A 339 1.25 -2.68 7.02
CA GLU A 339 1.93 -3.97 6.80
C GLU A 339 3.40 -3.83 6.40
N LEU A 340 3.78 -2.71 5.77
CA LEU A 340 5.11 -2.55 5.16
C LEU A 340 5.99 -1.53 5.89
N THR A 341 5.43 -0.61 6.69
CA THR A 341 6.20 0.51 7.25
C THR A 341 6.08 0.62 8.76
N GLN A 342 7.18 0.99 9.41
CA GLN A 342 7.25 1.26 10.85
C GLN A 342 6.97 2.73 11.17
N ASN A 343 7.42 3.62 10.27
CA ASN A 343 7.23 5.06 10.37
C ASN A 343 6.56 5.59 9.09
N MET A 344 5.91 6.73 9.20
CA MET A 344 5.30 7.39 8.05
C MET A 344 5.31 8.91 8.20
N THR A 345 5.15 9.60 7.06
CA THR A 345 4.86 11.03 6.99
C THR A 345 3.49 11.24 6.37
N LEU A 346 2.63 12.00 7.03
CA LEU A 346 1.32 12.42 6.53
C LEU A 346 1.47 13.71 5.72
N MET A 347 0.93 13.70 4.50
CA MET A 347 0.94 14.84 3.60
C MET A 347 -0.48 15.34 3.31
N ALA A 348 -0.64 16.65 3.36
CA ALA A 348 -1.86 17.36 2.96
C ALA A 348 -1.48 18.66 2.24
N ASP A 349 -2.16 18.98 1.14
CA ASP A 349 -2.01 20.24 0.41
C ASP A 349 -0.55 20.66 0.17
N GLY A 350 0.28 19.70 -0.23
CA GLY A 350 1.70 19.92 -0.48
C GLY A 350 2.58 20.13 0.76
N ARG A 351 2.08 19.84 1.97
CA ARG A 351 2.78 20.00 3.26
C ARG A 351 2.94 18.67 3.98
N ALA A 352 4.02 18.49 4.70
CA ALA A 352 4.17 17.42 5.69
C ALA A 352 3.52 17.89 6.99
N ILE A 353 2.38 17.27 7.37
CA ILE A 353 1.60 17.67 8.54
C ILE A 353 1.89 16.85 9.79
N GLY A 354 2.61 15.74 9.64
CA GLY A 354 3.06 14.89 10.73
C GLY A 354 4.00 13.81 10.25
N SER A 355 5.03 13.50 11.03
CA SER A 355 6.00 12.45 10.75
C SER A 355 6.33 11.67 12.01
N GLY A 356 6.43 10.34 11.95
CA GLY A 356 6.74 9.50 13.09
C GLY A 356 6.19 8.08 12.98
N ASN A 357 6.01 7.42 14.13
CA ASN A 357 5.55 6.04 14.18
C ASN A 357 4.16 5.86 13.56
N THR A 358 4.04 4.90 12.65
CA THR A 358 2.80 4.61 11.90
C THR A 358 1.60 4.37 12.81
N ALA A 359 1.77 3.62 13.90
CA ALA A 359 0.67 3.32 14.82
C ALA A 359 0.24 4.56 15.62
N GLU A 360 1.16 5.41 16.02
CA GLU A 360 0.86 6.64 16.75
C GLU A 360 0.10 7.63 15.87
N LEU A 361 0.60 7.85 14.64
CA LEU A 361 -0.04 8.78 13.70
C LEU A 361 -1.43 8.31 13.27
N PHE A 362 -1.65 7.01 13.03
CA PHE A 362 -3.00 6.51 12.72
C PHE A 362 -3.97 6.57 13.91
N ASN A 363 -3.48 6.63 15.16
CA ASN A 363 -4.32 6.84 16.31
C ASN A 363 -4.74 8.31 16.52
N ASP A 364 -4.04 9.27 15.91
CA ASP A 364 -4.44 10.68 15.87
C ASP A 364 -5.48 10.91 14.77
N GLU A 365 -6.75 10.89 15.15
CA GLU A 365 -7.89 11.05 14.24
C GLU A 365 -7.91 12.41 13.54
N SER A 366 -7.52 13.47 14.25
CA SER A 366 -7.50 14.83 13.73
C SER A 366 -6.46 14.99 12.64
N LEU A 367 -5.29 14.40 12.85
CA LEU A 367 -4.19 14.44 11.89
C LEU A 367 -4.47 13.59 10.64
N VAL A 368 -5.05 12.40 10.83
CA VAL A 368 -5.47 11.53 9.72
C VAL A 368 -6.57 12.20 8.89
N ALA A 369 -7.55 12.83 9.53
CA ALA A 369 -8.60 13.58 8.85
C ALA A 369 -8.05 14.79 8.08
N ALA A 370 -7.09 15.52 8.66
CA ALA A 370 -6.41 16.63 7.99
C ALA A 370 -5.63 16.18 6.73
N ALA A 371 -5.13 14.93 6.70
CA ALA A 371 -4.52 14.32 5.52
C ALA A 371 -5.54 13.89 4.43
N GLY A 372 -6.84 14.15 4.63
CA GLY A 372 -7.92 13.73 3.73
C GLY A 372 -8.19 12.23 3.77
N LEU A 373 -7.84 11.55 4.86
CA LEU A 373 -7.92 10.11 5.03
C LEU A 373 -8.91 9.73 6.14
N GLY A 374 -9.42 8.50 6.09
CA GLY A 374 -10.11 7.89 7.23
C GLY A 374 -9.14 7.07 8.09
N GLN A 375 -9.46 6.85 9.35
CA GLN A 375 -8.67 5.92 10.16
C GLN A 375 -8.73 4.50 9.57
N PRO A 376 -7.62 3.71 9.61
CA PRO A 376 -7.63 2.31 9.22
C PRO A 376 -8.72 1.53 9.99
N ALA A 377 -9.42 0.62 9.30
CA ALA A 377 -10.47 -0.19 9.92
C ALA A 377 -9.99 -0.91 11.18
N VAL A 378 -8.76 -1.43 11.16
CA VAL A 378 -8.15 -2.10 12.33
C VAL A 378 -7.97 -1.15 13.51
N VAL A 379 -7.56 0.09 13.26
CA VAL A 379 -7.39 1.11 14.34
C VAL A 379 -8.73 1.46 14.97
N ARG A 380 -9.76 1.70 14.14
CA ARG A 380 -11.14 1.96 14.63
C ARG A 380 -11.65 0.80 15.49
N LEU A 381 -11.44 -0.43 15.01
CA LEU A 381 -11.86 -1.63 15.74
C LEU A 381 -11.08 -1.82 17.04
N THR A 382 -9.76 -1.60 17.02
CA THR A 382 -8.91 -1.63 18.21
C THR A 382 -9.41 -0.65 19.27
N LYS A 383 -9.73 0.59 18.88
CA LYS A 383 -10.30 1.60 19.77
C LYS A 383 -11.64 1.14 20.37
N ALA A 384 -12.56 0.67 19.53
CA ALA A 384 -13.88 0.22 19.95
C ALA A 384 -13.79 -1.01 20.89
N MET A 385 -12.96 -2.00 20.55
CA MET A 385 -12.75 -3.17 21.43
C MET A 385 -12.14 -2.79 22.77
N ARG A 386 -11.18 -1.86 22.80
CA ARG A 386 -10.61 -1.36 24.07
C ARG A 386 -11.64 -0.63 24.92
N ALA A 387 -12.55 0.12 24.31
CA ALA A 387 -13.67 0.77 25.04
C ALA A 387 -14.59 -0.25 25.69
N GLU A 388 -14.76 -1.44 25.10
CA GLU A 388 -15.50 -2.58 25.64
C GLU A 388 -14.65 -3.49 26.55
N GLY A 389 -13.47 -3.03 26.98
CA GLY A 389 -12.60 -3.72 27.94
C GLY A 389 -11.68 -4.80 27.37
N TRP A 390 -11.64 -5.02 26.05
CA TRP A 390 -10.76 -6.01 25.45
C TRP A 390 -9.28 -5.66 25.67
N PRO A 391 -8.43 -6.63 26.04
CA PRO A 391 -7.00 -6.43 26.27
C PRO A 391 -6.24 -6.37 24.94
N ILE A 392 -6.54 -5.38 24.10
CA ILE A 392 -5.88 -5.16 22.81
C ILE A 392 -4.84 -4.05 22.95
N PRO A 393 -3.57 -4.26 22.55
CA PRO A 393 -2.55 -3.22 22.59
C PRO A 393 -2.94 -1.99 21.74
N ALA A 394 -2.73 -0.77 22.27
CA ALA A 394 -3.14 0.47 21.60
C ALA A 394 -2.45 0.68 20.23
N ARG A 395 -1.25 0.11 20.03
CA ARG A 395 -0.48 0.18 18.78
C ARG A 395 -0.83 -0.92 17.77
N THR A 396 -1.96 -1.61 17.97
CA THR A 396 -2.46 -2.61 17.03
C THR A 396 -3.00 -1.92 15.79
N VAL A 397 -2.32 -2.10 14.65
CA VAL A 397 -2.66 -1.46 13.38
C VAL A 397 -2.80 -2.44 12.22
N THR A 398 -2.36 -3.71 12.38
CA THR A 398 -2.52 -4.74 11.36
C THR A 398 -3.58 -5.77 11.76
N VAL A 399 -4.23 -6.37 10.75
CA VAL A 399 -5.22 -7.45 10.98
C VAL A 399 -4.57 -8.60 11.73
N LYS A 400 -3.35 -8.97 11.38
CA LYS A 400 -2.59 -10.05 12.03
C LYS A 400 -2.37 -9.79 13.52
N GLN A 401 -1.96 -8.57 13.89
CA GLN A 401 -1.80 -8.17 15.29
C GLN A 401 -3.12 -8.24 16.05
N LEU A 402 -4.21 -7.74 15.45
CA LEU A 402 -5.53 -7.73 16.08
C LEU A 402 -6.06 -9.16 16.29
N LEU A 403 -5.97 -10.02 15.27
CA LEU A 403 -6.36 -11.43 15.39
C LEU A 403 -5.54 -12.17 16.46
N SER A 404 -4.24 -11.92 16.53
CA SER A 404 -3.36 -12.49 17.57
C SER A 404 -3.78 -12.03 18.96
N ALA A 405 -4.07 -10.74 19.15
CA ALA A 405 -4.51 -10.19 20.42
C ALA A 405 -5.88 -10.77 20.86
N ILE A 406 -6.82 -10.92 19.91
CA ILE A 406 -8.13 -11.54 20.18
C ILE A 406 -7.94 -13.00 20.61
N ARG A 407 -7.10 -13.78 19.92
CA ARG A 407 -6.81 -15.18 20.28
C ARG A 407 -6.19 -15.28 21.67
N SER A 408 -5.23 -14.43 21.99
CA SER A 408 -4.61 -14.39 23.31
C SER A 408 -5.62 -14.03 24.40
N ALA A 409 -6.53 -13.10 24.14
CA ALA A 409 -7.63 -12.74 25.04
C ALA A 409 -8.62 -13.90 25.23
N ALA A 410 -8.83 -14.74 24.21
CA ALA A 410 -9.70 -15.91 24.25
C ALA A 410 -9.12 -17.11 25.00
N GLY A 411 -7.88 -17.05 25.50
CA GLY A 411 -7.21 -18.13 26.21
C GLY A 411 -6.69 -19.26 25.29
N GLY A 412 -6.55 -18.97 23.99
CA GLY A 412 -5.98 -19.89 23.02
C GLY A 412 -4.55 -19.49 22.67
N ALA A 413 -3.59 -20.34 23.02
CA ALA A 413 -2.22 -20.28 22.51
C ALA A 413 -2.18 -20.82 21.07
#